data_30cb6d98e24046226529a7a9c7a12196
#
_entry.id   30cb6d98e24046226529a7a9c7a12196
#
_cell.length_a   1.000
_cell.length_b   1.000
_cell.length_c   1.000
_cell.angle_alpha   90.00
_cell.angle_beta   90.00
_cell.angle_gamma   90.00
#
_symmetry.space_group_name_H-M   'P 1'
#
loop_
_entity.id
_entity.type
_entity.pdbx_description
1 polymer ?
#
loop_
_entity_poly.entity_id
_entity_poly.type
_entity_poly.pdbx_seq_one_letter_code
_entity_poly.pdbx_strand_id
1 'polypeptide(L)'
;ELSGGQRQRVALARALIKQPKVLLLDEPLGALDKKLREQMQIELRQLQQQLGITFLFVTHDQEEALTLSDRIAVMSEGEVLEIATPSQLYESPSSRFVADFIGTMNFFEGTVTANTANSMTMATHVLGEVHTTREKSFPVGAEVWVAIRPEKLRPEFTSPVKGTVSIEGRMGPSAYLGDRSHFYVHVTDRDDPVLVALQNLEGSLDQLSRPDQPVWLGWSENAVVVLAKN
;
A
#
# COMPACT_ATOMS: atom_id res chain seq x y z
N GLU A 1 -30.26 12.73 -22.32
CA GLU A 1 -29.87 12.62 -20.90
C GLU A 1 -28.34 12.82 -20.78
N LEU A 2 -27.91 13.49 -19.70
CA LEU A 2 -26.48 13.73 -19.45
C LEU A 2 -25.78 12.43 -19.02
N SER A 3 -24.52 12.21 -19.46
CA SER A 3 -23.66 11.13 -18.95
C SER A 3 -23.33 11.36 -17.47
N GLY A 4 -22.84 10.33 -16.76
CA GLY A 4 -22.41 10.44 -15.35
C GLY A 4 -21.39 11.57 -15.14
N GLY A 5 -20.33 11.62 -15.96
CA GLY A 5 -19.32 12.68 -15.90
C GLY A 5 -19.87 14.07 -16.24
N GLN A 6 -20.83 14.19 -17.17
CA GLN A 6 -21.48 15.47 -17.45
C GLN A 6 -22.30 15.98 -16.27
N ARG A 7 -23.06 15.08 -15.61
CA ARG A 7 -23.80 15.44 -14.38
C ARG A 7 -22.86 15.93 -13.30
N GLN A 8 -21.72 15.29 -13.14
CA GLN A 8 -20.71 15.66 -12.14
C GLN A 8 -20.09 17.03 -12.41
N ARG A 9 -19.70 17.30 -13.67
CA ARG A 9 -19.18 18.62 -14.05
C ARG A 9 -20.22 19.73 -13.83
N VAL A 10 -21.49 19.47 -14.10
CA VAL A 10 -22.58 20.43 -13.80
C VAL A 10 -22.73 20.68 -12.30
N ALA A 11 -22.70 19.63 -11.47
CA ALA A 11 -22.76 19.76 -10.02
C ALA A 11 -21.57 20.57 -9.47
N LEU A 12 -20.37 20.29 -9.97
CA LEU A 12 -19.14 20.99 -9.62
C LEU A 12 -19.22 22.48 -10.02
N ALA A 13 -19.64 22.79 -11.25
CA ALA A 13 -19.83 24.17 -11.74
C ALA A 13 -20.83 24.95 -10.88
N ARG A 14 -21.94 24.33 -10.48
CA ARG A 14 -22.93 24.95 -9.57
C ARG A 14 -22.36 25.29 -8.19
N ALA A 15 -21.47 24.43 -7.65
CA ALA A 15 -20.82 24.68 -6.38
C ALA A 15 -19.80 25.83 -6.49
N LEU A 16 -19.02 25.85 -7.58
CA LEU A 16 -17.94 26.82 -7.80
C LEU A 16 -18.42 28.22 -8.17
N ILE A 17 -19.60 28.36 -8.78
CA ILE A 17 -20.14 29.68 -9.16
C ILE A 17 -20.35 30.63 -7.95
N LYS A 18 -20.45 30.04 -6.74
CA LYS A 18 -20.54 30.78 -5.47
C LYS A 18 -19.19 31.23 -4.93
N GLN A 19 -18.11 30.90 -5.59
CA GLN A 19 -16.72 31.20 -5.17
C GLN A 19 -16.44 30.81 -3.70
N PRO A 20 -16.65 29.54 -3.30
CA PRO A 20 -16.45 29.12 -1.93
C PRO A 20 -14.97 29.11 -1.57
N LYS A 21 -14.64 29.33 -0.28
CA LYS A 21 -13.27 29.14 0.23
C LYS A 21 -12.92 27.66 0.42
N VAL A 22 -13.93 26.84 0.68
CA VAL A 22 -13.80 25.38 0.86
C VAL A 22 -14.86 24.69 0.02
N LEU A 23 -14.48 23.70 -0.76
CA LEU A 23 -15.38 22.85 -1.54
C LEU A 23 -15.44 21.46 -0.89
N LEU A 24 -16.65 21.04 -0.50
CA LEU A 24 -16.89 19.71 0.07
C LEU A 24 -17.39 18.79 -1.03
N LEU A 25 -16.75 17.64 -1.20
CA LEU A 25 -17.07 16.63 -2.20
C LEU A 25 -17.24 15.27 -1.50
N ASP A 26 -18.45 14.77 -1.48
CA ASP A 26 -18.80 13.49 -0.89
C ASP A 26 -18.91 12.44 -2.01
N GLU A 27 -18.03 11.43 -1.97
CA GLU A 27 -17.89 10.36 -2.98
C GLU A 27 -17.96 10.85 -4.44
N PRO A 28 -17.15 11.85 -4.82
CA PRO A 28 -17.35 12.56 -6.09
C PRO A 28 -17.17 11.69 -7.33
N LEU A 29 -16.50 10.56 -7.26
CA LEU A 29 -16.17 9.72 -8.41
C LEU A 29 -16.76 8.30 -8.32
N GLY A 30 -17.46 7.96 -7.24
CA GLY A 30 -17.93 6.60 -6.94
C GLY A 30 -18.86 5.99 -8.01
N ALA A 31 -19.63 6.82 -8.72
CA ALA A 31 -20.57 6.34 -9.75
C ALA A 31 -19.97 6.24 -11.17
N LEU A 32 -18.65 6.46 -11.34
CA LEU A 32 -18.00 6.49 -12.64
C LEU A 32 -17.28 5.17 -12.93
N ASP A 33 -17.23 4.77 -14.22
CA ASP A 33 -16.35 3.70 -14.66
C ASP A 33 -14.86 4.08 -14.49
N LYS A 34 -13.97 3.08 -14.51
CA LYS A 34 -12.54 3.27 -14.24
C LYS A 34 -11.90 4.35 -15.12
N LYS A 35 -12.13 4.30 -16.44
CA LYS A 35 -11.49 5.23 -17.38
C LYS A 35 -11.95 6.68 -17.16
N LEU A 36 -13.25 6.85 -16.95
CA LEU A 36 -13.82 8.17 -16.69
C LEU A 36 -13.41 8.71 -15.31
N ARG A 37 -13.27 7.82 -14.31
CA ARG A 37 -12.76 8.15 -12.98
C ARG A 37 -11.34 8.68 -13.05
N GLU A 38 -10.42 7.97 -13.71
CA GLU A 38 -9.02 8.41 -13.90
C GLU A 38 -8.95 9.79 -14.60
N GLN A 39 -9.75 9.99 -15.62
CA GLN A 39 -9.84 11.30 -16.31
C GLN A 39 -10.34 12.41 -15.38
N MET A 40 -11.41 12.16 -14.62
CA MET A 40 -11.97 13.12 -13.68
C MET A 40 -11.06 13.44 -12.51
N GLN A 41 -10.25 12.49 -12.05
CA GLN A 41 -9.21 12.73 -11.04
C GLN A 41 -8.21 13.79 -11.53
N ILE A 42 -7.72 13.64 -12.75
CA ILE A 42 -6.79 14.62 -13.35
C ILE A 42 -7.46 15.99 -13.46
N GLU A 43 -8.70 16.05 -13.97
CA GLU A 43 -9.44 17.31 -14.12
C GLU A 43 -9.67 18.00 -12.77
N LEU A 44 -10.06 17.25 -11.72
CA LEU A 44 -10.27 17.79 -10.37
C LEU A 44 -8.97 18.32 -9.75
N ARG A 45 -7.86 17.61 -9.95
CA ARG A 45 -6.54 18.06 -9.45
C ARG A 45 -6.10 19.36 -10.14
N GLN A 46 -6.27 19.46 -11.45
CA GLN A 46 -5.96 20.67 -12.21
C GLN A 46 -6.85 21.85 -11.76
N LEU A 47 -8.14 21.61 -11.58
CA LEU A 47 -9.08 22.61 -11.13
C LEU A 47 -8.76 23.13 -9.74
N GLN A 48 -8.41 22.24 -8.81
CA GLN A 48 -7.99 22.60 -7.45
C GLN A 48 -6.77 23.51 -7.47
N GLN A 49 -5.75 23.17 -8.28
CA GLN A 49 -4.54 23.98 -8.44
C GLN A 49 -4.84 25.35 -9.07
N GLN A 50 -5.72 25.43 -10.05
CA GLN A 50 -6.09 26.68 -10.71
C GLN A 50 -6.88 27.64 -9.82
N LEU A 51 -7.76 27.08 -8.99
CA LEU A 51 -8.64 27.87 -8.14
C LEU A 51 -7.95 28.30 -6.82
N GLY A 52 -6.97 27.54 -6.35
CA GLY A 52 -6.29 27.81 -5.08
C GLY A 52 -7.18 27.76 -3.84
N ILE A 53 -8.32 27.05 -3.92
CA ILE A 53 -9.23 26.86 -2.79
C ILE A 53 -9.03 25.50 -2.15
N THR A 54 -9.47 25.33 -0.90
CA THR A 54 -9.38 24.05 -0.20
C THR A 54 -10.48 23.11 -0.70
N PHE A 55 -10.08 21.91 -1.13
CA PHE A 55 -11.00 20.81 -1.41
C PHE A 55 -10.97 19.82 -0.24
N LEU A 56 -12.13 19.41 0.23
CA LEU A 56 -12.30 18.33 1.18
C LEU A 56 -13.08 17.20 0.50
N PHE A 57 -12.39 16.07 0.27
CA PHE A 57 -12.98 14.87 -0.30
C PHE A 57 -13.35 13.88 0.80
N VAL A 58 -14.53 13.30 0.71
CA VAL A 58 -14.89 12.10 1.45
C VAL A 58 -14.98 10.96 0.44
N THR A 59 -14.22 9.90 0.63
CA THR A 59 -14.22 8.73 -0.26
C THR A 59 -13.88 7.46 0.51
N HIS A 60 -14.37 6.33 0.06
CA HIS A 60 -13.92 5.00 0.48
C HIS A 60 -12.91 4.38 -0.51
N ASP A 61 -12.63 5.07 -1.62
CA ASP A 61 -11.66 4.63 -2.63
C ASP A 61 -10.26 5.16 -2.27
N GLN A 62 -9.36 4.22 -1.96
CA GLN A 62 -7.98 4.52 -1.58
C GLN A 62 -7.19 5.17 -2.72
N GLU A 63 -7.43 4.75 -3.97
CA GLU A 63 -6.75 5.31 -5.14
C GLU A 63 -7.14 6.78 -5.34
N GLU A 64 -8.41 7.13 -5.10
CA GLU A 64 -8.87 8.53 -5.11
C GLU A 64 -8.16 9.36 -4.04
N ALA A 65 -8.14 8.86 -2.80
CA ALA A 65 -7.49 9.56 -1.70
C ALA A 65 -6.00 9.79 -1.96
N LEU A 66 -5.28 8.76 -2.40
CA LEU A 66 -3.84 8.84 -2.68
C LEU A 66 -3.51 9.77 -3.86
N THR A 67 -4.38 9.83 -4.89
CA THR A 67 -4.13 10.60 -6.12
C THR A 67 -4.50 12.08 -5.97
N LEU A 68 -5.60 12.37 -5.28
CA LEU A 68 -6.18 13.72 -5.26
C LEU A 68 -5.72 14.59 -4.10
N SER A 69 -5.30 13.99 -2.99
CA SER A 69 -5.12 14.72 -1.74
C SER A 69 -3.67 15.14 -1.48
N ASP A 70 -3.47 16.30 -0.86
CA ASP A 70 -2.18 16.70 -0.30
C ASP A 70 -2.00 16.09 1.10
N ARG A 71 -3.12 15.87 1.82
CA ARG A 71 -3.18 15.17 3.12
C ARG A 71 -4.42 14.31 3.18
N ILE A 72 -4.30 13.15 3.81
CA ILE A 72 -5.39 12.18 3.99
C ILE A 72 -5.61 12.00 5.49
N ALA A 73 -6.88 12.03 5.91
CA ALA A 73 -7.30 11.62 7.24
C ALA A 73 -7.94 10.22 7.13
N VAL A 74 -7.32 9.22 7.75
CA VAL A 74 -7.92 7.88 7.88
C VAL A 74 -8.83 7.87 9.09
N MET A 75 -10.09 7.50 8.88
CA MET A 75 -11.13 7.47 9.92
C MET A 75 -11.66 6.05 10.11
N SER A 76 -11.95 5.71 11.35
CA SER A 76 -12.67 4.49 11.72
C SER A 76 -13.50 4.75 12.98
N GLU A 77 -14.72 4.21 13.02
CA GLU A 77 -15.64 4.30 14.17
C GLU A 77 -15.86 5.73 14.69
N GLY A 78 -15.81 6.72 13.78
CA GLY A 78 -15.99 8.14 14.11
C GLY A 78 -14.75 8.86 14.63
N GLU A 79 -13.62 8.17 14.74
CA GLU A 79 -12.35 8.73 15.18
C GLU A 79 -11.38 8.91 14.00
N VAL A 80 -10.52 9.94 14.09
CA VAL A 80 -9.41 10.14 13.14
C VAL A 80 -8.21 9.39 13.67
N LEU A 81 -7.81 8.31 12.98
CA LEU A 81 -6.70 7.47 13.38
C LEU A 81 -5.33 8.04 13.01
N GLU A 82 -5.24 8.62 11.81
CA GLU A 82 -4.00 9.20 11.29
C GLU A 82 -4.30 10.30 10.27
N ILE A 83 -3.49 11.37 10.26
CA ILE A 83 -3.50 12.40 9.22
C ILE A 83 -2.08 12.59 8.70
N ALA A 84 -1.83 12.24 7.44
CA ALA A 84 -0.50 12.36 6.84
C ALA A 84 -0.59 12.63 5.33
N THR A 85 0.56 12.81 4.69
CA THR A 85 0.63 12.85 3.22
C THR A 85 0.40 11.45 2.65
N PRO A 86 -0.04 11.33 1.37
CA PRO A 86 -0.21 10.03 0.72
C PRO A 86 1.00 9.10 0.86
N SER A 87 2.20 9.62 0.61
CA SER A 87 3.43 8.85 0.70
C SER A 87 3.75 8.39 2.13
N GLN A 88 3.50 9.22 3.15
CA GLN A 88 3.69 8.84 4.55
C GLN A 88 2.73 7.73 4.97
N LEU A 89 1.43 7.84 4.63
CA LEU A 89 0.45 6.79 4.94
C LEU A 89 0.80 5.46 4.26
N TYR A 90 1.32 5.52 3.04
CA TYR A 90 1.67 4.31 2.30
C TYR A 90 2.97 3.68 2.78
N GLU A 91 4.04 4.47 2.95
CA GLU A 91 5.38 3.98 3.27
C GLU A 91 5.64 3.82 4.78
N SER A 92 4.94 4.56 5.64
CA SER A 92 5.20 4.61 7.09
C SER A 92 3.93 4.74 7.92
N PRO A 93 2.91 3.89 7.71
CA PRO A 93 1.64 3.97 8.44
C PRO A 93 1.87 3.86 9.95
N SER A 94 0.96 4.47 10.74
CA SER A 94 1.09 4.48 12.21
C SER A 94 0.68 3.16 12.87
N SER A 95 -0.25 2.43 12.27
CA SER A 95 -0.84 1.21 12.83
C SER A 95 -1.08 0.15 11.76
N ARG A 96 -1.32 -1.10 12.21
CA ARG A 96 -1.71 -2.21 11.33
C ARG A 96 -3.01 -1.90 10.57
N PHE A 97 -3.98 -1.29 11.24
CA PHE A 97 -5.24 -0.92 10.59
C PHE A 97 -5.01 0.04 9.42
N VAL A 98 -4.25 1.12 9.63
CA VAL A 98 -3.94 2.08 8.55
C VAL A 98 -3.14 1.43 7.43
N ALA A 99 -2.16 0.58 7.78
CA ALA A 99 -1.32 -0.15 6.82
C ALA A 99 -2.14 -1.05 5.88
N ASP A 100 -3.12 -1.77 6.45
CA ASP A 100 -4.00 -2.69 5.73
C ASP A 100 -5.12 -1.93 4.99
N PHE A 101 -5.58 -0.81 5.55
CA PHE A 101 -6.58 0.04 4.92
C PHE A 101 -6.01 0.77 3.68
N ILE A 102 -4.76 1.23 3.71
CA ILE A 102 -4.10 1.93 2.57
C ILE A 102 -3.33 0.94 1.68
N GLY A 103 -4.01 -0.06 1.16
CA GLY A 103 -3.45 -1.08 0.28
C GLY A 103 -3.02 -2.35 1.01
N THR A 104 -2.67 -3.38 0.26
CA THR A 104 -2.34 -4.69 0.80
C THR A 104 -0.95 -4.73 1.43
N MET A 105 -0.80 -5.46 2.55
CA MET A 105 0.48 -5.75 3.19
C MET A 105 0.59 -7.22 3.60
N ASN A 106 1.80 -7.77 3.56
CA ASN A 106 2.13 -9.04 4.20
C ASN A 106 2.57 -8.75 5.64
N PHE A 107 1.84 -9.28 6.62
CA PHE A 107 2.17 -9.11 8.04
C PHE A 107 2.78 -10.38 8.61
N PHE A 108 3.83 -10.22 9.41
CA PHE A 108 4.51 -11.30 10.14
C PHE A 108 4.64 -10.88 11.60
N GLU A 109 4.45 -11.83 12.51
CA GLU A 109 4.69 -11.59 13.93
C GLU A 109 6.19 -11.58 14.22
N GLY A 110 6.64 -10.66 15.06
CA GLY A 110 8.02 -10.54 15.44
C GLY A 110 8.23 -10.01 16.85
N THR A 111 9.42 -10.23 17.38
CA THR A 111 9.86 -9.69 18.66
C THR A 111 11.14 -8.90 18.45
N VAL A 112 11.23 -7.70 18.99
CA VAL A 112 12.44 -6.87 18.91
C VAL A 112 13.55 -7.50 19.72
N THR A 113 14.67 -7.84 19.07
CA THR A 113 15.84 -8.46 19.71
C THR A 113 16.98 -7.48 19.95
N ALA A 114 17.09 -6.45 19.10
CA ALA A 114 18.06 -5.37 19.28
C ALA A 114 17.48 -4.06 18.75
N ASN A 115 17.86 -2.96 19.42
CA ASN A 115 17.48 -1.61 19.02
C ASN A 115 18.63 -0.67 19.27
N THR A 116 19.11 0.00 18.21
CA THR A 116 20.19 0.99 18.23
C THR A 116 19.66 2.34 17.72
N ALA A 117 20.48 3.39 17.77
CA ALA A 117 20.08 4.70 17.27
C ALA A 117 19.68 4.69 15.77
N ASN A 118 20.24 3.77 14.96
CA ASN A 118 20.09 3.78 13.50
C ASN A 118 19.45 2.50 12.94
N SER A 119 19.25 1.47 13.75
CA SER A 119 18.73 0.18 13.26
C SER A 119 17.99 -0.57 14.36
N MET A 120 17.05 -1.39 13.95
CA MET A 120 16.32 -2.29 14.82
C MET A 120 16.32 -3.69 14.19
N THR A 121 16.50 -4.69 15.04
CA THR A 121 16.47 -6.10 14.66
C THR A 121 15.29 -6.79 15.31
N MET A 122 14.55 -7.57 14.54
CA MET A 122 13.42 -8.36 15.00
C MET A 122 13.65 -9.83 14.66
N ALA A 123 13.33 -10.72 15.59
CA ALA A 123 13.20 -12.14 15.33
C ALA A 123 11.76 -12.45 14.94
N THR A 124 11.57 -13.10 13.81
CA THR A 124 10.27 -13.60 13.35
C THR A 124 10.34 -15.12 13.13
N HIS A 125 9.22 -15.81 13.28
CA HIS A 125 9.17 -17.25 13.05
C HIS A 125 9.33 -17.61 11.57
N VAL A 126 8.74 -16.79 10.69
CA VAL A 126 8.69 -17.05 9.23
C VAL A 126 9.87 -16.45 8.48
N LEU A 127 10.22 -15.17 8.77
CA LEU A 127 11.28 -14.46 8.04
C LEU A 127 12.66 -14.64 8.65
N GLY A 128 12.79 -15.30 9.82
CA GLY A 128 14.02 -15.33 10.58
C GLY A 128 14.35 -13.96 11.19
N GLU A 129 15.62 -13.58 11.16
CA GLU A 129 16.08 -12.30 11.66
C GLU A 129 15.91 -11.21 10.60
N VAL A 130 15.19 -10.14 10.95
CA VAL A 130 14.87 -9.03 10.07
C VAL A 130 15.47 -7.73 10.61
N HIS A 131 16.16 -6.99 9.76
CA HIS A 131 16.74 -5.69 10.08
C HIS A 131 15.99 -4.56 9.40
N THR A 132 15.90 -3.41 10.07
CA THR A 132 15.37 -2.18 9.49
C THR A 132 16.14 -0.97 9.99
N THR A 133 16.27 0.04 9.13
CA THR A 133 16.90 1.34 9.45
C THR A 133 15.88 2.46 9.64
N ARG A 134 14.58 2.16 9.72
CA ARG A 134 13.51 3.15 9.85
C ARG A 134 13.45 3.75 11.26
N GLU A 135 12.92 5.01 11.33
CA GLU A 135 12.91 5.85 12.53
C GLU A 135 12.04 5.37 13.71
N LYS A 136 11.05 4.48 13.47
CA LYS A 136 10.21 3.96 14.57
C LYS A 136 11.02 3.03 15.45
N SER A 137 11.08 3.36 16.74
CA SER A 137 11.82 2.61 17.73
C SER A 137 10.87 1.91 18.70
N PHE A 138 11.11 0.62 18.93
CA PHE A 138 10.40 -0.20 19.91
C PHE A 138 11.40 -0.78 20.91
N PRO A 139 11.03 -0.94 22.19
CA PRO A 139 11.93 -1.52 23.20
C PRO A 139 12.25 -2.99 22.86
N VAL A 140 13.44 -3.44 23.27
CA VAL A 140 13.82 -4.86 23.16
C VAL A 140 12.82 -5.70 23.96
N GLY A 141 12.37 -6.81 23.37
CA GLY A 141 11.34 -7.68 23.90
C GLY A 141 9.90 -7.28 23.50
N ALA A 142 9.69 -6.14 22.83
CA ALA A 142 8.36 -5.76 22.36
C ALA A 142 7.88 -6.70 21.24
N GLU A 143 6.63 -7.13 21.34
CA GLU A 143 5.93 -7.79 20.23
C GLU A 143 5.51 -6.77 19.18
N VAL A 144 5.80 -7.07 17.92
CA VAL A 144 5.56 -6.16 16.79
C VAL A 144 5.01 -6.91 15.58
N TRP A 145 4.37 -6.18 14.69
CA TRP A 145 4.14 -6.62 13.33
C TRP A 145 5.31 -6.17 12.45
N VAL A 146 5.93 -7.11 11.77
CA VAL A 146 6.86 -6.89 10.66
C VAL A 146 6.05 -6.95 9.38
N ALA A 147 5.98 -5.87 8.63
CA ALA A 147 5.11 -5.76 7.47
C ALA A 147 5.90 -5.40 6.22
N ILE A 148 5.57 -6.05 5.08
CA ILE A 148 6.23 -5.82 3.80
C ILE A 148 5.17 -5.71 2.71
N ARG A 149 5.23 -4.64 1.90
CA ARG A 149 4.35 -4.46 0.73
C ARG A 149 4.63 -5.52 -0.33
N PRO A 150 3.61 -6.06 -1.02
CA PRO A 150 3.78 -7.06 -2.07
C PRO A 150 4.74 -6.65 -3.19
N GLU A 151 4.75 -5.39 -3.59
CA GLU A 151 5.62 -4.84 -4.63
C GLU A 151 7.08 -4.59 -4.17
N LYS A 152 7.35 -4.70 -2.88
CA LYS A 152 8.71 -4.61 -2.31
C LYS A 152 9.41 -5.97 -2.22
N LEU A 153 8.66 -7.05 -2.43
CA LEU A 153 9.19 -8.41 -2.50
C LEU A 153 9.71 -8.72 -3.91
N ARG A 154 10.88 -9.33 -3.97
CA ARG A 154 11.54 -9.72 -5.23
C ARG A 154 11.67 -11.24 -5.29
N PRO A 155 10.95 -11.92 -6.18
CA PRO A 155 11.09 -13.36 -6.36
C PRO A 155 12.34 -13.67 -7.18
N GLU A 156 13.14 -14.63 -6.72
CA GLU A 156 14.32 -15.17 -7.38
C GLU A 156 14.20 -16.69 -7.48
N PHE A 157 14.62 -17.28 -8.62
CA PHE A 157 14.53 -18.72 -8.89
C PHE A 157 15.85 -19.43 -8.70
N THR A 158 16.89 -18.71 -8.35
CA THR A 158 18.19 -19.24 -7.96
C THR A 158 18.43 -19.00 -6.48
N SER A 159 19.06 -19.95 -5.80
CA SER A 159 19.38 -19.75 -4.39
C SER A 159 20.16 -18.46 -4.18
N PRO A 160 19.73 -17.58 -3.27
CA PRO A 160 20.37 -16.29 -3.08
C PRO A 160 21.82 -16.43 -2.61
N VAL A 161 22.61 -15.42 -2.91
CA VAL A 161 23.99 -15.34 -2.42
C VAL A 161 23.98 -15.28 -0.88
N LYS A 162 24.90 -15.99 -0.24
CA LYS A 162 25.03 -16.01 1.22
C LYS A 162 25.10 -14.59 1.80
N GLY A 163 24.18 -14.25 2.67
CA GLY A 163 24.05 -12.93 3.29
C GLY A 163 22.93 -12.05 2.69
N THR A 164 22.22 -12.51 1.66
CA THR A 164 21.00 -11.86 1.17
C THR A 164 19.83 -12.20 2.09
N VAL A 165 19.07 -11.20 2.53
CA VAL A 165 17.85 -11.40 3.32
C VAL A 165 16.78 -11.94 2.40
N SER A 166 16.38 -13.20 2.59
CA SER A 166 15.35 -13.85 1.78
C SER A 166 14.74 -15.04 2.50
N ILE A 167 13.54 -15.44 2.10
CA ILE A 167 12.87 -16.67 2.54
C ILE A 167 12.61 -17.57 1.35
N GLU A 168 12.73 -18.89 1.57
CA GLU A 168 12.36 -19.89 0.59
C GLU A 168 10.86 -20.17 0.65
N GLY A 169 10.24 -20.37 -0.52
CA GLY A 169 8.84 -20.72 -0.65
C GLY A 169 8.58 -21.50 -1.94
N ARG A 170 7.30 -21.78 -2.17
CA ARG A 170 6.80 -22.43 -3.39
C ARG A 170 5.74 -21.56 -4.04
N MET A 171 5.83 -21.44 -5.36
CA MET A 171 4.86 -20.71 -6.16
C MET A 171 3.48 -21.35 -6.04
N GLY A 172 2.50 -20.58 -5.63
CA GLY A 172 1.08 -20.93 -5.66
C GLY A 172 0.35 -20.34 -6.87
N PRO A 173 -0.94 -20.05 -6.75
CA PRO A 173 -1.72 -19.45 -7.83
C PRO A 173 -1.25 -18.04 -8.15
N SER A 174 -1.57 -17.58 -9.37
CA SER A 174 -1.32 -16.21 -9.81
C SER A 174 -2.59 -15.56 -10.36
N ALA A 175 -2.66 -14.23 -10.29
CA ALA A 175 -3.73 -13.43 -10.86
C ALA A 175 -3.15 -12.34 -11.76
N TYR A 176 -3.51 -12.37 -13.05
CA TYR A 176 -3.10 -11.36 -14.02
C TYR A 176 -4.09 -10.19 -14.00
N LEU A 177 -3.60 -8.98 -13.71
CA LEU A 177 -4.42 -7.77 -13.56
C LEU A 177 -4.21 -6.75 -14.69
N GLY A 178 -3.49 -7.13 -15.76
CA GLY A 178 -3.20 -6.28 -16.90
C GLY A 178 -1.83 -5.61 -16.77
N ASP A 179 -1.71 -4.52 -16.03
CA ASP A 179 -0.48 -3.78 -15.79
C ASP A 179 0.47 -4.49 -14.80
N ARG A 180 -0.08 -5.33 -13.93
CA ARG A 180 0.63 -6.08 -12.90
C ARG A 180 0.06 -7.48 -12.74
N SER A 181 0.82 -8.36 -12.09
CA SER A 181 0.39 -9.68 -11.68
C SER A 181 0.61 -9.88 -10.19
N HIS A 182 -0.32 -10.57 -9.56
CA HIS A 182 -0.22 -11.02 -8.18
C HIS A 182 0.17 -12.49 -8.15
N PHE A 183 1.16 -12.84 -7.35
CA PHE A 183 1.62 -14.19 -7.13
C PHE A 183 1.49 -14.51 -5.65
N TYR A 184 0.98 -15.69 -5.35
CA TYR A 184 0.84 -16.17 -3.98
C TYR A 184 1.92 -17.21 -3.73
N VAL A 185 2.77 -16.98 -2.74
CA VAL A 185 3.91 -17.86 -2.43
C VAL A 185 3.68 -18.52 -1.08
N HIS A 186 3.64 -19.85 -1.07
CA HIS A 186 3.57 -20.62 0.17
C HIS A 186 4.95 -20.72 0.79
N VAL A 187 5.08 -20.28 2.02
CA VAL A 187 6.31 -20.34 2.81
C VAL A 187 6.13 -21.26 4.02
N THR A 188 7.20 -21.84 4.51
CA THR A 188 7.15 -22.72 5.68
C THR A 188 6.67 -21.96 6.91
N ASP A 189 5.97 -22.63 7.79
CA ASP A 189 5.46 -22.12 9.07
C ASP A 189 4.45 -20.95 8.94
N ARG A 190 3.75 -20.88 7.80
CA ARG A 190 2.69 -19.91 7.56
C ARG A 190 1.54 -20.53 6.76
N ASP A 191 0.31 -20.42 7.27
CA ASP A 191 -0.89 -20.94 6.60
C ASP A 191 -1.29 -20.06 5.39
N ASP A 192 -1.30 -18.73 5.57
CA ASP A 192 -1.63 -17.80 4.52
C ASP A 192 -0.44 -17.57 3.58
N PRO A 193 -0.64 -17.60 2.25
CA PRO A 193 0.44 -17.34 1.32
C PRO A 193 0.93 -15.88 1.39
N VAL A 194 2.20 -15.67 1.10
CA VAL A 194 2.80 -14.35 0.92
C VAL A 194 2.42 -13.82 -0.45
N LEU A 195 1.82 -12.64 -0.49
CA LEU A 195 1.48 -11.96 -1.74
C LEU A 195 2.67 -11.20 -2.29
N VAL A 196 2.97 -11.40 -3.56
CA VAL A 196 3.99 -10.66 -4.34
C VAL A 196 3.30 -9.97 -5.51
N ALA A 197 3.56 -8.69 -5.71
CA ALA A 197 3.02 -7.92 -6.83
C ALA A 197 4.16 -7.45 -7.76
N LEU A 198 4.07 -7.80 -9.03
CA LEU A 198 5.06 -7.42 -10.03
C LEU A 198 4.40 -6.72 -11.21
N GLN A 199 5.07 -5.71 -11.76
CA GLN A 199 4.68 -5.10 -13.03
C GLN A 199 4.86 -6.09 -14.18
N ASN A 200 3.89 -6.13 -15.10
CA ASN A 200 3.92 -6.98 -16.28
C ASN A 200 4.81 -6.35 -17.36
N LEU A 201 6.13 -6.43 -17.16
CA LEU A 201 7.12 -6.06 -18.18
C LEU A 201 7.35 -7.24 -19.12
N GLU A 202 7.65 -6.98 -20.39
CA GLU A 202 7.88 -8.01 -21.41
C GLU A 202 8.90 -9.08 -20.95
N GLY A 203 8.51 -10.34 -21.04
CA GLY A 203 9.37 -11.52 -20.88
C GLY A 203 9.60 -12.05 -19.46
N SER A 204 9.04 -11.43 -18.41
CA SER A 204 9.36 -11.82 -17.02
C SER A 204 8.37 -12.79 -16.36
N LEU A 205 7.21 -13.07 -16.95
CA LEU A 205 6.11 -13.75 -16.26
C LEU A 205 6.05 -15.28 -16.45
N ASP A 206 6.66 -15.84 -17.49
CA ASP A 206 6.56 -17.26 -17.82
C ASP A 206 7.14 -18.19 -16.74
N GLN A 207 8.20 -17.75 -16.06
CA GLN A 207 8.81 -18.49 -14.96
C GLN A 207 7.98 -18.41 -13.68
N LEU A 208 7.34 -17.26 -13.42
CA LEU A 208 6.53 -17.00 -12.23
C LEU A 208 5.17 -17.72 -12.25
N SER A 209 4.75 -18.20 -13.42
CA SER A 209 3.44 -18.84 -13.62
C SER A 209 3.46 -20.37 -13.39
N ARG A 210 4.60 -20.97 -13.00
CA ARG A 210 4.70 -22.41 -12.78
C ARG A 210 4.35 -22.78 -11.34
N PRO A 211 3.24 -23.48 -11.09
CA PRO A 211 2.86 -23.91 -9.76
C PRO A 211 3.92 -24.81 -9.13
N ASP A 212 4.05 -24.74 -7.82
CA ASP A 212 4.93 -25.57 -6.97
C ASP A 212 6.43 -25.41 -7.25
N GLN A 213 6.82 -24.44 -8.08
CA GLN A 213 8.25 -24.15 -8.32
C GLN A 213 8.88 -23.49 -7.07
N PRO A 214 10.09 -23.93 -6.66
CA PRO A 214 10.84 -23.25 -5.61
C PRO A 214 11.15 -21.80 -5.99
N VAL A 215 11.00 -20.90 -5.04
CA VAL A 215 11.27 -19.47 -5.19
C VAL A 215 11.83 -18.90 -3.89
N TRP A 216 12.73 -17.94 -4.00
CA TRP A 216 13.24 -17.16 -2.87
C TRP A 216 12.65 -15.75 -2.97
N LEU A 217 12.08 -15.28 -1.86
CA LEU A 217 11.55 -13.92 -1.77
C LEU A 217 12.58 -13.06 -1.02
N GLY A 218 13.20 -12.14 -1.73
CA GLY A 218 14.13 -11.16 -1.17
C GLY A 218 13.46 -9.80 -0.96
N TRP A 219 14.00 -9.01 -0.03
CA TRP A 219 13.59 -7.62 0.21
C TRP A 219 14.76 -6.78 0.71
N SER A 220 14.62 -5.45 0.62
CA SER A 220 15.60 -4.52 1.22
C SER A 220 15.19 -4.15 2.65
N GLU A 221 16.16 -3.80 3.50
CA GLU A 221 15.90 -3.35 4.88
C GLU A 221 14.90 -2.18 4.93
N ASN A 222 14.94 -1.28 3.94
CA ASN A 222 14.02 -0.15 3.83
C ASN A 222 12.60 -0.53 3.40
N ALA A 223 12.37 -1.77 2.95
CA ALA A 223 11.04 -2.26 2.59
C ALA A 223 10.20 -2.64 3.81
N VAL A 224 10.87 -2.87 4.94
CA VAL A 224 10.24 -3.35 6.17
C VAL A 224 9.58 -2.20 6.93
N VAL A 225 8.32 -2.36 7.29
CA VAL A 225 7.57 -1.49 8.20
C VAL A 225 7.35 -2.23 9.51
N VAL A 226 7.61 -1.57 10.64
CA VAL A 226 7.39 -2.16 11.97
C VAL A 226 6.26 -1.41 12.66
N LEU A 227 5.28 -2.18 13.18
CA LEU A 227 4.07 -1.64 13.80
C LEU A 227 3.86 -2.30 15.16
N ALA A 228 3.28 -1.58 16.09
CA ALA A 228 2.92 -2.14 17.39
C ALA A 228 1.92 -3.31 17.21
N LYS A 229 2.11 -4.37 17.98
CA LYS A 229 1.14 -5.44 18.15
C LYS A 229 0.37 -5.13 19.43
N ASN A 230 -0.74 -4.36 19.26
CA ASN A 230 -1.67 -4.01 20.35
C ASN A 230 -2.71 -5.12 20.54
#